data_d951567ab93edad7381e720e308b414b
#
_entry.id   d951567ab93edad7381e720e308b414b
#
_cell.length_a   1.000
_cell.length_b   1.000
_cell.length_c   1.000
_cell.angle_alpha   90.00
_cell.angle_beta   90.00
_cell.angle_gamma   90.00
#
_symmetry.space_group_name_H-M   'P 1'
#
loop_
_entity.id
_entity.type
_entity.pdbx_description
1 polymer ?
#
loop_
_entity_poly.entity_id
_entity_poly.type
_entity_poly.pdbx_seq_one_letter_code
_entity_poly.pdbx_strand_id
1 'polypeptide(L)'
;MKQINKYICERLHINKDIKSNIYNYHPKTNVELQALVYKLIKERGNNANLNDIDTSEITDMYQLFYDSKFNGDISGWNVSNVKDIGRMFQYSEFTGENGDISIWDVSNVKNMHCVFYGSKFNGDISNWDVRNVEDMDEMFYNSPLEKNPPKWYKE
;
A
#
# COMPACT_ATOMS: atom_id res chain seq x y z
N MET A 1 -11.08 -14.76 -10.84
CA MET A 1 -9.89 -13.90 -10.65
C MET A 1 -8.75 -14.10 -11.67
N LYS A 2 -8.51 -15.28 -12.27
CA LYS A 2 -7.39 -15.48 -13.23
C LYS A 2 -7.57 -14.83 -14.63
N GLN A 3 -8.77 -14.51 -15.06
CA GLN A 3 -9.02 -13.95 -16.41
C GLN A 3 -8.97 -12.42 -16.49
N ILE A 4 -9.21 -11.70 -15.40
CA ILE A 4 -9.19 -10.23 -15.37
C ILE A 4 -7.76 -9.70 -15.49
N ASN A 5 -6.77 -10.41 -14.90
CA ASN A 5 -5.37 -9.96 -14.92
C ASN A 5 -4.70 -9.96 -16.29
N LYS A 6 -5.12 -10.84 -17.23
CA LYS A 6 -4.50 -10.91 -18.55
C LYS A 6 -4.88 -9.70 -19.43
N TYR A 7 -6.13 -9.25 -19.34
CA TYR A 7 -6.65 -8.14 -20.17
C TYR A 7 -6.11 -6.77 -19.74
N ILE A 8 -5.81 -6.60 -18.44
CA ILE A 8 -5.31 -5.34 -17.89
C ILE A 8 -3.82 -5.19 -18.16
N CYS A 9 -3.04 -6.28 -18.08
CA CYS A 9 -1.60 -6.25 -18.36
C CYS A 9 -1.27 -5.91 -19.83
N GLU A 10 -2.15 -6.23 -20.79
CA GLU A 10 -1.93 -5.93 -22.20
C GLU A 10 -2.24 -4.46 -22.57
N ARG A 11 -3.03 -3.75 -21.75
CA ARG A 11 -3.37 -2.32 -21.96
C ARG A 11 -2.41 -1.33 -21.33
N LEU A 12 -1.57 -1.77 -20.40
CA LEU A 12 -0.51 -0.93 -19.84
C LEU A 12 0.59 -0.79 -20.89
N HIS A 13 0.48 0.21 -21.76
CA HIS A 13 1.56 0.63 -22.67
C HIS A 13 2.74 1.10 -21.79
N ILE A 14 3.69 0.20 -21.61
CA ILE A 14 4.97 0.52 -20.97
C ILE A 14 5.74 1.40 -21.95
N ASN A 15 5.67 2.69 -21.73
CA ASN A 15 6.46 3.63 -22.52
C ASN A 15 7.92 3.55 -22.04
N LYS A 16 8.78 2.92 -22.85
CA LYS A 16 10.22 2.73 -22.55
C LYS A 16 11.06 3.99 -22.78
N ASP A 17 10.46 5.09 -23.25
CA ASP A 17 11.21 6.23 -23.77
C ASP A 17 10.94 7.53 -23.02
N ILE A 18 11.30 7.62 -21.72
CA ILE A 18 11.45 8.95 -21.10
C ILE A 18 12.58 8.92 -20.07
N LYS A 19 13.76 9.36 -20.50
CA LYS A 19 14.96 9.55 -19.67
C LYS A 19 14.87 10.72 -18.65
N SER A 20 13.70 11.26 -18.36
CA SER A 20 13.49 12.37 -17.40
C SER A 20 12.50 12.08 -16.29
N ASN A 21 11.83 10.93 -16.26
CA ASN A 21 10.89 10.56 -15.22
C ASN A 21 11.49 9.49 -14.33
N ILE A 22 11.54 9.73 -13.02
CA ILE A 22 12.01 8.76 -12.02
C ILE A 22 11.07 7.55 -11.91
N TYR A 23 9.84 7.68 -12.44
CA TYR A 23 8.84 6.62 -12.43
C TYR A 23 8.77 5.90 -13.78
N ASN A 24 8.71 4.57 -13.72
CA ASN A 24 8.55 3.71 -14.89
C ASN A 24 7.09 3.36 -15.19
N TYR A 25 6.19 3.54 -14.20
CA TYR A 25 4.80 3.12 -14.24
C TYR A 25 3.88 4.18 -13.67
N HIS A 26 2.73 4.40 -14.33
CA HIS A 26 1.77 5.46 -13.98
C HIS A 26 0.33 4.91 -13.94
N PRO A 27 -0.03 4.03 -12.98
CA PRO A 27 -1.40 3.56 -12.82
C PRO A 27 -2.33 4.70 -12.43
N LYS A 28 -3.58 4.68 -12.91
CA LYS A 28 -4.58 5.71 -12.66
C LYS A 28 -5.69 5.25 -11.70
N THR A 29 -5.81 3.95 -11.51
CA THR A 29 -6.86 3.34 -10.70
C THR A 29 -6.30 2.28 -9.76
N ASN A 30 -7.04 1.95 -8.70
CA ASN A 30 -6.71 0.85 -7.81
C ASN A 30 -6.52 -0.47 -8.59
N VAL A 31 -7.40 -0.75 -9.55
CA VAL A 31 -7.34 -2.00 -10.33
C VAL A 31 -6.05 -2.08 -11.16
N GLU A 32 -5.64 -0.97 -11.78
CA GLU A 32 -4.37 -0.90 -12.53
C GLU A 32 -3.17 -1.05 -11.60
N LEU A 33 -3.21 -0.39 -10.43
CA LEU A 33 -2.16 -0.50 -9.42
C LEU A 33 -2.05 -1.93 -8.89
N GLN A 34 -3.16 -2.58 -8.55
CA GLN A 34 -3.16 -3.98 -8.08
C GLN A 34 -2.57 -4.94 -9.11
N ALA A 35 -3.00 -4.81 -10.38
CA ALA A 35 -2.49 -5.65 -11.46
C ALA A 35 -0.98 -5.45 -11.66
N LEU A 36 -0.53 -4.20 -11.62
CA LEU A 36 0.88 -3.83 -11.76
C LEU A 36 1.73 -4.37 -10.59
N VAL A 37 1.30 -4.15 -9.34
CA VAL A 37 1.97 -4.64 -8.14
C VAL A 37 2.10 -6.15 -8.17
N TYR A 38 1.01 -6.88 -8.48
CA TYR A 38 1.04 -8.33 -8.61
C TYR A 38 2.07 -8.81 -9.66
N LYS A 39 2.07 -8.15 -10.84
CA LYS A 39 3.05 -8.44 -11.90
C LYS A 39 4.48 -8.23 -11.43
N LEU A 40 4.77 -7.07 -10.83
CA LEU A 40 6.12 -6.71 -10.43
C LEU A 40 6.64 -7.59 -9.27
N ILE A 41 5.79 -7.96 -8.31
CA ILE A 41 6.14 -8.92 -7.26
C ILE A 41 6.49 -10.28 -7.88
N LYS A 42 5.71 -10.74 -8.87
CA LYS A 42 6.00 -11.99 -9.57
C LYS A 42 7.32 -11.96 -10.33
N GLU A 43 7.66 -10.81 -10.92
CA GLU A 43 8.89 -10.64 -11.71
C GLU A 43 10.14 -10.36 -10.85
N ARG A 44 9.97 -9.60 -9.74
CA ARG A 44 11.07 -9.07 -8.94
C ARG A 44 11.23 -9.74 -7.58
N GLY A 45 10.23 -10.52 -7.15
CA GLY A 45 10.16 -11.18 -5.85
C GLY A 45 9.47 -10.35 -4.76
N ASN A 46 9.24 -10.99 -3.61
CA ASN A 46 8.48 -10.40 -2.50
C ASN A 46 9.18 -9.23 -1.79
N ASN A 47 10.51 -9.12 -1.93
CA ASN A 47 11.30 -8.02 -1.34
C ASN A 47 11.62 -6.91 -2.36
N ALA A 48 10.86 -6.83 -3.44
CA ALA A 48 11.09 -5.86 -4.50
C ALA A 48 10.99 -4.42 -4.01
N ASN A 49 11.81 -3.54 -4.59
CA ASN A 49 11.60 -2.11 -4.54
C ASN A 49 10.58 -1.72 -5.62
N LEU A 50 9.46 -1.12 -5.22
CA LEU A 50 8.36 -0.70 -6.09
C LEU A 50 8.21 0.84 -6.15
N ASN A 51 9.23 1.59 -5.73
CA ASN A 51 9.21 3.05 -5.73
C ASN A 51 9.31 3.66 -7.14
N ASP A 52 9.47 2.85 -8.18
CA ASP A 52 9.36 3.27 -9.58
C ASP A 52 7.90 3.31 -10.10
N ILE A 53 6.92 3.11 -9.22
CA ILE A 53 5.51 3.33 -9.51
C ILE A 53 5.10 4.73 -9.06
N ASP A 54 4.56 5.54 -9.97
CA ASP A 54 3.93 6.82 -9.64
C ASP A 54 2.52 6.57 -9.10
N THR A 55 2.32 6.79 -7.81
CA THR A 55 1.04 6.62 -7.13
C THR A 55 0.30 7.93 -6.91
N SER A 56 0.78 9.06 -7.47
CA SER A 56 0.24 10.40 -7.20
C SER A 56 -1.22 10.59 -7.61
N GLU A 57 -1.73 9.82 -8.57
CA GLU A 57 -3.14 9.88 -9.00
C GLU A 57 -4.03 8.83 -8.33
N ILE A 58 -3.46 7.96 -7.47
CA ILE A 58 -4.23 6.91 -6.80
C ILE A 58 -4.98 7.50 -5.61
N THR A 59 -6.26 7.18 -5.55
CA THR A 59 -7.17 7.62 -4.47
C THR A 59 -7.68 6.47 -3.60
N ASP A 60 -7.43 5.21 -4.02
CA ASP A 60 -7.91 3.99 -3.36
C ASP A 60 -6.82 2.90 -3.44
N MET A 61 -6.41 2.42 -2.28
CA MET A 61 -5.45 1.30 -2.11
C MET A 61 -6.07 0.16 -1.29
N TYR A 62 -7.41 0.08 -1.27
CA TYR A 62 -8.12 -0.97 -0.55
C TYR A 62 -7.64 -2.37 -0.95
N GLN A 63 -7.28 -3.20 0.04
CA GLN A 63 -6.81 -4.57 -0.13
C GLN A 63 -5.57 -4.77 -1.04
N LEU A 64 -4.76 -3.76 -1.28
CA LEU A 64 -3.66 -3.81 -2.26
C LEU A 64 -2.65 -4.94 -1.98
N PHE A 65 -2.31 -5.18 -0.72
CA PHE A 65 -1.41 -6.24 -0.25
C PHE A 65 -2.13 -7.26 0.67
N TYR A 66 -3.45 -7.42 0.51
CA TYR A 66 -4.22 -8.37 1.29
C TYR A 66 -3.68 -9.80 1.13
N ASP A 67 -3.40 -10.49 2.25
CA ASP A 67 -2.85 -11.88 2.29
C ASP A 67 -1.60 -12.05 1.40
N SER A 68 -0.78 -10.99 1.33
CA SER A 68 0.39 -10.93 0.45
C SER A 68 1.67 -11.30 1.21
N LYS A 69 2.58 -11.99 0.50
CA LYS A 69 3.94 -12.25 0.99
C LYS A 69 4.91 -11.10 0.72
N PHE A 70 4.42 -9.98 0.17
CA PHE A 70 5.25 -8.81 -0.10
C PHE A 70 5.81 -8.22 1.20
N ASN A 71 7.12 -8.01 1.21
CA ASN A 71 7.85 -7.33 2.30
C ASN A 71 8.98 -6.45 1.73
N GLY A 72 8.68 -5.78 0.62
CA GLY A 72 9.63 -4.92 -0.09
C GLY A 72 9.49 -3.44 0.27
N ASP A 73 10.01 -2.58 -0.60
CA ASP A 73 10.09 -1.14 -0.39
C ASP A 73 9.05 -0.37 -1.22
N ILE A 74 8.18 0.33 -0.52
CA ILE A 74 7.15 1.24 -1.03
C ILE A 74 7.19 2.60 -0.31
N SER A 75 8.29 2.91 0.37
CA SER A 75 8.43 4.14 1.18
C SER A 75 8.29 5.42 0.35
N GLY A 76 8.70 5.39 -0.91
CA GLY A 76 8.61 6.54 -1.83
C GLY A 76 7.22 6.76 -2.47
N TRP A 77 6.22 5.95 -2.13
CA TRP A 77 4.88 6.14 -2.70
C TRP A 77 4.24 7.44 -2.20
N ASN A 78 3.65 8.18 -3.12
CA ASN A 78 2.82 9.34 -2.80
C ASN A 78 1.40 8.87 -2.50
N VAL A 79 1.02 8.92 -1.22
CA VAL A 79 -0.32 8.53 -0.74
C VAL A 79 -1.19 9.73 -0.37
N SER A 80 -0.73 10.96 -0.63
CA SER A 80 -1.42 12.19 -0.23
C SER A 80 -2.83 12.37 -0.82
N ASN A 81 -3.14 11.71 -1.93
CA ASN A 81 -4.47 11.72 -2.55
C ASN A 81 -5.33 10.50 -2.17
N VAL A 82 -4.77 9.55 -1.42
CA VAL A 82 -5.47 8.31 -1.05
C VAL A 82 -6.50 8.59 0.04
N LYS A 83 -7.71 8.06 -0.15
CA LYS A 83 -8.84 8.17 0.78
C LYS A 83 -9.17 6.86 1.47
N ASP A 84 -8.80 5.74 0.86
CA ASP A 84 -9.08 4.41 1.37
C ASP A 84 -7.82 3.53 1.33
N ILE A 85 -7.37 3.08 2.50
CA ILE A 85 -6.34 2.07 2.68
C ILE A 85 -6.86 0.88 3.49
N GLY A 86 -8.19 0.75 3.63
CA GLY A 86 -8.81 -0.33 4.37
C GLY A 86 -8.29 -1.69 3.93
N ARG A 87 -7.97 -2.55 4.87
CA ARG A 87 -7.45 -3.90 4.65
C ARG A 87 -6.18 -3.99 3.80
N MET A 88 -5.46 -2.88 3.59
CA MET A 88 -4.32 -2.82 2.65
C MET A 88 -3.26 -3.87 2.97
N PHE A 89 -2.96 -4.08 4.24
CA PHE A 89 -1.97 -5.07 4.72
C PHE A 89 -2.58 -6.18 5.58
N GLN A 90 -3.90 -6.38 5.51
CA GLN A 90 -4.56 -7.43 6.28
C GLN A 90 -3.97 -8.80 5.92
N TYR A 91 -3.53 -9.56 6.93
CA TYR A 91 -2.86 -10.87 6.81
C TYR A 91 -1.55 -10.85 6.00
N SER A 92 -0.94 -9.67 5.79
CA SER A 92 0.29 -9.59 4.99
C SER A 92 1.55 -9.90 5.80
N GLU A 93 2.61 -10.29 5.07
CA GLU A 93 3.97 -10.48 5.59
C GLU A 93 4.75 -9.15 5.69
N PHE A 94 4.15 -8.02 5.34
CA PHE A 94 4.81 -6.71 5.35
C PHE A 94 5.16 -6.28 6.79
N THR A 95 6.46 -6.10 7.06
CA THR A 95 6.98 -5.72 8.38
C THR A 95 7.24 -4.22 8.53
N GLY A 96 7.48 -3.52 7.42
CA GLY A 96 7.95 -2.14 7.39
C GLY A 96 9.48 -1.99 7.49
N GLU A 97 10.25 -3.07 7.67
CA GLU A 97 11.71 -3.00 7.80
C GLU A 97 12.44 -2.62 6.51
N ASN A 98 11.91 -3.05 5.35
CA ASN A 98 12.50 -2.78 4.04
C ASN A 98 11.96 -1.50 3.40
N GLY A 99 10.89 -0.93 3.92
CA GLY A 99 10.24 0.26 3.39
C GLY A 99 9.50 1.01 4.51
N ASP A 100 10.13 2.06 5.01
CA ASP A 100 9.57 2.90 6.08
C ASP A 100 8.39 3.73 5.55
N ILE A 101 7.19 3.41 6.04
CA ILE A 101 5.95 4.12 5.70
C ILE A 101 5.57 5.19 6.73
N SER A 102 6.41 5.46 7.73
CA SER A 102 6.16 6.51 8.74
C SER A 102 6.04 7.91 8.13
N ILE A 103 6.66 8.11 6.95
CA ILE A 103 6.69 9.38 6.23
C ILE A 103 5.49 9.59 5.29
N TRP A 104 4.60 8.60 5.17
CA TRP A 104 3.43 8.73 4.32
C TRP A 104 2.49 9.85 4.82
N ASP A 105 2.08 10.72 3.91
CA ASP A 105 1.03 11.70 4.17
C ASP A 105 -0.35 11.05 4.06
N VAL A 106 -0.85 10.57 5.20
CA VAL A 106 -2.17 9.92 5.30
C VAL A 106 -3.29 10.90 5.70
N SER A 107 -3.02 12.21 5.67
CA SER A 107 -3.94 13.23 6.16
C SER A 107 -5.29 13.29 5.42
N ASN A 108 -5.38 12.75 4.21
CA ASN A 108 -6.62 12.66 3.44
C ASN A 108 -7.33 11.30 3.55
N VAL A 109 -6.73 10.34 4.26
CA VAL A 109 -7.33 9.01 4.42
C VAL A 109 -8.55 9.09 5.33
N LYS A 110 -9.63 8.43 4.92
CA LYS A 110 -10.90 8.32 5.65
C LYS A 110 -11.17 6.92 6.18
N ASN A 111 -10.69 5.89 5.47
CA ASN A 111 -10.88 4.50 5.83
C ASN A 111 -9.53 3.81 6.09
N MET A 112 -9.36 3.35 7.34
CA MET A 112 -8.23 2.55 7.82
C MET A 112 -8.71 1.24 8.48
N HIS A 113 -9.95 0.79 8.22
CA HIS A 113 -10.50 -0.45 8.77
C HIS A 113 -9.59 -1.65 8.47
N CYS A 114 -9.20 -2.39 9.50
CA CYS A 114 -8.40 -3.60 9.40
C CYS A 114 -7.05 -3.45 8.64
N VAL A 115 -6.46 -2.25 8.54
CA VAL A 115 -5.25 -2.03 7.70
C VAL A 115 -4.14 -3.02 8.03
N PHE A 116 -3.86 -3.27 9.30
CA PHE A 116 -2.81 -4.17 9.77
C PHE A 116 -3.36 -5.41 10.51
N TYR A 117 -4.65 -5.71 10.35
CA TYR A 117 -5.27 -6.87 10.97
C TYR A 117 -4.53 -8.16 10.60
N GLY A 118 -4.04 -8.90 11.59
CA GLY A 118 -3.32 -10.15 11.37
C GLY A 118 -2.01 -10.01 10.57
N SER A 119 -1.50 -8.79 10.37
CA SER A 119 -0.27 -8.54 9.62
C SER A 119 0.97 -8.71 10.50
N LYS A 120 2.16 -8.72 9.88
CA LYS A 120 3.45 -8.71 10.56
C LYS A 120 4.03 -7.31 10.74
N PHE A 121 3.29 -6.26 10.38
CA PHE A 121 3.75 -4.88 10.48
C PHE A 121 4.10 -4.50 11.93
N ASN A 122 5.31 -3.97 12.10
CA ASN A 122 5.82 -3.50 13.40
C ASN A 122 6.61 -2.18 13.27
N GLY A 123 6.30 -1.38 12.23
CA GLY A 123 6.93 -0.09 12.01
C GLY A 123 6.35 1.00 12.92
N ASP A 124 7.07 2.11 13.02
CA ASP A 124 6.61 3.29 13.75
C ASP A 124 5.75 4.18 12.84
N ILE A 125 4.48 4.33 13.17
CA ILE A 125 3.52 5.19 12.49
C ILE A 125 2.90 6.22 13.46
N SER A 126 3.59 6.53 14.56
CA SER A 126 3.15 7.47 15.58
C SER A 126 2.90 8.89 15.06
N ASN A 127 3.55 9.26 13.95
CA ASN A 127 3.45 10.58 13.32
C ASN A 127 2.35 10.68 12.26
N TRP A 128 1.58 9.63 11.99
CA TRP A 128 0.49 9.71 11.04
C TRP A 128 -0.58 10.70 11.49
N ASP A 129 -1.00 11.57 10.59
CA ASP A 129 -2.12 12.50 10.81
C ASP A 129 -3.44 11.81 10.47
N VAL A 130 -4.11 11.29 11.49
CA VAL A 130 -5.35 10.52 11.36
C VAL A 130 -6.61 11.33 11.66
N ARG A 131 -6.52 12.65 11.72
CA ARG A 131 -7.66 13.51 12.13
C ARG A 131 -8.88 13.40 11.22
N ASN A 132 -8.69 13.01 9.97
CA ASN A 132 -9.77 12.85 8.99
C ASN A 132 -10.25 11.40 8.83
N VAL A 133 -9.68 10.46 9.60
CA VAL A 133 -10.10 9.05 9.54
C VAL A 133 -11.46 8.88 10.18
N GLU A 134 -12.37 8.26 9.45
CA GLU A 134 -13.76 8.00 9.85
C GLU A 134 -13.95 6.57 10.37
N ASP A 135 -13.12 5.62 9.89
CA ASP A 135 -13.16 4.21 10.27
C ASP A 135 -11.74 3.68 10.46
N MET A 136 -11.40 3.20 11.65
CA MET A 136 -10.14 2.51 11.97
C MET A 136 -10.38 1.25 12.82
N ASP A 137 -11.59 0.69 12.76
CA ASP A 137 -11.96 -0.49 13.52
C ASP A 137 -11.02 -1.67 13.23
N GLU A 138 -10.68 -2.41 14.26
CA GLU A 138 -9.84 -3.60 14.20
C GLU A 138 -8.47 -3.40 13.49
N MET A 139 -7.97 -2.16 13.39
CA MET A 139 -6.78 -1.82 12.62
C MET A 139 -5.55 -2.65 12.99
N PHE A 140 -5.36 -2.96 14.26
CA PHE A 140 -4.18 -3.68 14.78
C PHE A 140 -4.49 -5.06 15.35
N TYR A 141 -5.73 -5.55 15.24
CA TYR A 141 -6.12 -6.83 15.81
C TYR A 141 -5.21 -7.96 15.30
N ASN A 142 -4.73 -8.80 16.24
CA ASN A 142 -3.82 -9.92 15.96
C ASN A 142 -2.54 -9.51 15.17
N SER A 143 -2.00 -8.30 15.46
CA SER A 143 -0.75 -7.80 14.89
C SER A 143 0.25 -7.44 16.00
N PRO A 144 1.54 -7.21 15.69
CA PRO A 144 2.52 -6.78 16.68
C PRO A 144 2.14 -5.48 17.42
N LEU A 145 1.40 -4.58 16.77
CA LEU A 145 0.99 -3.29 17.35
C LEU A 145 -0.27 -3.38 18.20
N GLU A 146 -0.98 -4.53 18.26
CA GLU A 146 -2.19 -4.70 19.10
C GLU A 146 -1.94 -4.38 20.58
N LYS A 147 -0.80 -4.81 21.12
CA LYS A 147 -0.47 -4.61 22.55
C LYS A 147 0.10 -3.24 22.86
N ASN A 148 0.61 -2.55 21.86
CA ASN A 148 1.25 -1.24 22.01
C ASN A 148 1.00 -0.36 20.78
N PRO A 149 -0.26 0.00 20.53
CA PRO A 149 -0.61 0.80 19.38
C PRO A 149 -0.13 2.25 19.52
N PRO A 150 -0.05 3.01 18.40
CA PRO A 150 0.20 4.44 18.43
C PRO A 150 -0.80 5.18 19.34
N LYS A 151 -0.36 6.26 19.99
CA LYS A 151 -1.19 7.03 20.96
C LYS A 151 -2.47 7.62 20.33
N TRP A 152 -2.49 7.81 19.02
CA TRP A 152 -3.66 8.35 18.32
C TRP A 152 -4.74 7.29 18.06
N TYR A 153 -4.40 5.99 18.15
CA TYR A 153 -5.39 4.93 17.98
C TYR A 153 -6.31 4.83 19.19
N LYS A 154 -7.60 4.79 18.94
CA LYS A 154 -8.65 4.58 19.94
C LYS A 154 -9.62 3.54 19.40
N GLU A 155 -9.78 2.45 20.12
CA GLU A 155 -10.87 1.49 19.91
C GLU A 155 -12.23 2.09 20.24
#